data_7c8cac5e2cf82d7521e0c3296882834b
#
_entry.id   7c8cac5e2cf82d7521e0c3296882834b
#
_cell.length_a   1.000
_cell.length_b   1.000
_cell.length_c   1.000
_cell.angle_alpha   90.00
_cell.angle_beta   90.00
_cell.angle_gamma   90.00
#
_symmetry.space_group_name_H-M   'P 1'
#
loop_
_entity.id
_entity.type
_entity.pdbx_description
1 polymer ?
#
loop_
_entity_poly.entity_id
_entity_poly.type
_entity_poly.pdbx_seq_one_letter_code
_entity_poly.pdbx_strand_id
1 'polypeptide(L)'
;PVLAANLFIAVLNWLFTLSSGIEGSCIFKMNAILFAVNSMEFLIFFSIAAFIAMLTANIVALPALYIIFNFVFLGMEYVVRMLYCMFVFGYNELPDCILEFMSPLIYLFTRIGLSATKTAVTLTNWSALLGYIIAAVVLTVAALLLFRKRRMESAGDVIAVKSLRPVFKFCVTACAALCFGLLFFVIISSLFTSLSMSMLVLSAGLIIGAFIGYFASEMLLKKSFHVFKGSWKGFFITVILCIVFAFVCVTDLFDLSSQLPDADDIEMIVCSRESGGYNVTERSDIEAMLDVNKAIIADRDKYESLDNTDLDRIGYVSIRYKLKDGRVICRGYTLLIDDNYKAYYKVLSSKNVIKDIFTPEIPVTVQNVYDASFEYPSSTGEMNTISLTPEQAVDFYENALMKDIENGAKKPRIPEMNGTANTDLPDSYVYIELVTVPEGSIMDETYDSLVVNIDPDCTECIAWVKANLNIDLNNIDL
;
A
#
# COMPACT_ATOMS: atom_id res chain seq x y z
N PRO A 1 -20.78 -22.87 24.09
CA PRO A 1 -21.31 -21.49 24.20
C PRO A 1 -21.04 -20.68 22.94
N VAL A 2 -19.79 -20.67 22.39
CA VAL A 2 -19.41 -19.84 21.25
C VAL A 2 -20.14 -20.26 19.96
N LEU A 3 -20.20 -21.55 19.65
CA LEU A 3 -20.95 -22.03 18.48
C LEU A 3 -22.44 -21.71 18.59
N ALA A 4 -23.01 -21.72 19.80
CA ALA A 4 -24.40 -21.32 20.03
C ALA A 4 -24.59 -19.81 19.80
N ALA A 5 -23.65 -18.97 20.25
CA ALA A 5 -23.65 -17.54 19.99
C ALA A 5 -23.52 -17.24 18.49
N ASN A 6 -22.60 -17.93 17.81
CA ASN A 6 -22.43 -17.79 16.37
C ASN A 6 -23.67 -18.22 15.58
N LEU A 7 -24.33 -19.32 15.99
CA LEU A 7 -25.59 -19.74 15.41
C LEU A 7 -26.69 -18.69 15.62
N PHE A 8 -26.74 -18.10 16.81
CA PHE A 8 -27.68 -17.01 17.10
C PHE A 8 -27.45 -15.78 16.22
N ILE A 9 -26.20 -15.38 16.02
CA ILE A 9 -25.84 -14.28 15.12
C ILE A 9 -26.25 -14.62 13.68
N ALA A 10 -25.99 -15.83 13.21
CA ALA A 10 -26.39 -16.27 11.87
C ALA A 10 -27.91 -16.24 11.66
N VAL A 11 -28.68 -16.64 12.70
CA VAL A 11 -30.14 -16.55 12.66
C VAL A 11 -30.65 -15.12 12.65
N LEU A 12 -30.03 -14.23 13.44
CA LEU A 12 -30.37 -12.80 13.42
C LEU A 12 -30.05 -12.17 12.05
N ASN A 13 -28.89 -12.42 11.50
CA ASN A 13 -28.53 -11.95 10.17
C ASN A 13 -29.52 -12.46 9.10
N TRP A 14 -29.89 -13.72 9.19
CA TRP A 14 -30.89 -14.29 8.28
C TRP A 14 -32.24 -13.55 8.36
N LEU A 15 -32.71 -13.24 9.58
CA LEU A 15 -33.94 -12.49 9.80
C LEU A 15 -33.86 -11.06 9.23
N PHE A 16 -32.74 -10.36 9.45
CA PHE A 16 -32.55 -9.00 8.94
C PHE A 16 -32.43 -8.95 7.41
N THR A 17 -31.79 -9.94 6.79
CA THR A 17 -31.65 -10.00 5.34
C THR A 17 -32.87 -10.44 4.57
N LEU A 18 -33.90 -10.96 5.24
CA LEU A 18 -35.19 -11.33 4.59
C LEU A 18 -35.91 -10.15 3.92
N SER A 19 -35.66 -8.92 4.37
CA SER A 19 -36.24 -7.68 3.81
C SER A 19 -35.41 -7.05 2.67
N SER A 20 -34.27 -7.61 2.33
CA SER A 20 -33.31 -7.00 1.38
C SER A 20 -33.62 -7.19 -0.10
N GLY A 21 -34.68 -7.92 -0.45
CA GLY A 21 -35.06 -8.22 -1.84
C GLY A 21 -34.14 -9.24 -2.55
N ILE A 22 -33.23 -9.89 -1.80
CA ILE A 22 -32.34 -10.96 -2.29
C ILE A 22 -33.15 -12.29 -2.29
N GLU A 23 -32.81 -13.18 -3.22
CA GLU A 23 -33.44 -14.51 -3.30
C GLU A 23 -33.18 -15.31 -2.01
N GLY A 24 -34.24 -15.89 -1.43
CA GLY A 24 -34.20 -16.62 -0.15
C GLY A 24 -33.16 -17.76 -0.13
N SER A 25 -32.91 -18.41 -1.26
CA SER A 25 -31.89 -19.45 -1.42
C SER A 25 -30.47 -18.88 -1.26
N CYS A 26 -30.23 -17.67 -1.77
CA CYS A 26 -28.95 -16.95 -1.63
C CYS A 26 -28.73 -16.49 -0.19
N ILE A 27 -29.76 -15.95 0.47
CA ILE A 27 -29.71 -15.55 1.87
C ILE A 27 -29.33 -16.73 2.76
N PHE A 28 -29.94 -17.88 2.54
CA PHE A 28 -29.61 -19.09 3.32
C PHE A 28 -28.18 -19.55 3.10
N LYS A 29 -27.69 -19.61 1.84
CA LYS A 29 -26.31 -19.97 1.52
C LYS A 29 -25.31 -19.00 2.15
N MET A 30 -25.54 -17.69 2.05
CA MET A 30 -24.69 -16.66 2.64
C MET A 30 -24.56 -16.87 4.16
N ASN A 31 -25.68 -17.04 4.88
CA ASN A 31 -25.65 -17.22 6.33
C ASN A 31 -25.03 -18.56 6.75
N ALA A 32 -25.23 -19.62 5.96
CA ALA A 32 -24.57 -20.91 6.22
C ALA A 32 -23.03 -20.82 6.05
N ILE A 33 -22.56 -20.14 5.00
CA ILE A 33 -21.14 -19.90 4.78
C ILE A 33 -20.58 -19.02 5.91
N LEU A 34 -21.26 -17.93 6.28
CA LEU A 34 -20.87 -17.05 7.37
C LEU A 34 -20.73 -17.82 8.69
N PHE A 35 -21.71 -18.65 9.03
CA PHE A 35 -21.66 -19.49 10.22
C PHE A 35 -20.44 -20.45 10.19
N ALA A 36 -20.20 -21.07 9.03
CA ALA A 36 -19.08 -22.01 8.87
C ALA A 36 -17.72 -21.28 9.01
N VAL A 37 -17.53 -20.14 8.31
CA VAL A 37 -16.30 -19.33 8.35
C VAL A 37 -16.03 -18.86 9.77
N ASN A 38 -16.98 -18.19 10.43
CA ASN A 38 -16.81 -17.70 11.81
C ASN A 38 -16.52 -18.84 12.80
N SER A 39 -17.10 -20.04 12.59
CA SER A 39 -16.83 -21.20 13.43
C SER A 39 -15.40 -21.72 13.22
N MET A 40 -14.91 -21.73 11.99
CA MET A 40 -13.56 -22.12 11.64
C MET A 40 -12.54 -21.13 12.20
N GLU A 41 -12.77 -19.83 12.04
CA GLU A 41 -11.93 -18.76 12.61
C GLU A 41 -11.84 -18.89 14.13
N PHE A 42 -12.97 -19.11 14.80
CA PHE A 42 -12.94 -19.34 16.24
C PHE A 42 -12.07 -20.54 16.62
N LEU A 43 -12.16 -21.67 15.90
CA LEU A 43 -11.32 -22.84 16.15
C LEU A 43 -9.83 -22.54 15.92
N ILE A 44 -9.49 -21.77 14.90
CA ILE A 44 -8.12 -21.33 14.62
C ILE A 44 -7.60 -20.50 15.79
N PHE A 45 -8.31 -19.46 16.20
CA PHE A 45 -7.86 -18.59 17.30
C PHE A 45 -7.83 -19.32 18.64
N PHE A 46 -8.77 -20.21 18.88
CA PHE A 46 -8.77 -21.05 20.08
C PHE A 46 -7.56 -21.99 20.12
N SER A 47 -7.18 -22.60 19.00
CA SER A 47 -6.02 -23.49 18.92
C SER A 47 -4.71 -22.73 19.17
N ILE A 48 -4.56 -21.50 18.65
CA ILE A 48 -3.43 -20.61 18.94
C ILE A 48 -3.40 -20.28 20.44
N ALA A 49 -4.53 -19.87 21.02
CA ALA A 49 -4.61 -19.54 22.43
C ALA A 49 -4.27 -20.76 23.33
N ALA A 50 -4.77 -21.95 22.98
CA ALA A 50 -4.46 -23.19 23.69
C ALA A 50 -2.97 -23.54 23.60
N PHE A 51 -2.37 -23.41 22.42
CA PHE A 51 -0.94 -23.65 22.24
C PHE A 51 -0.10 -22.69 23.09
N ILE A 52 -0.41 -21.38 23.06
CA ILE A 52 0.30 -20.38 23.86
C ILE A 52 0.10 -20.62 25.36
N ALA A 53 -1.10 -21.02 25.79
CA ALA A 53 -1.36 -21.39 27.17
C ALA A 53 -0.49 -22.56 27.66
N MET A 54 -0.07 -23.45 26.74
CA MET A 54 0.86 -24.53 27.08
C MET A 54 2.33 -24.05 27.14
N LEU A 55 2.69 -22.99 26.38
CA LEU A 55 4.02 -22.40 26.41
C LEU A 55 4.27 -21.57 27.66
N THR A 56 3.24 -20.90 28.20
CA THR A 56 3.34 -20.11 29.43
C THR A 56 2.70 -20.83 30.60
N ALA A 57 3.23 -20.57 31.79
CA ALA A 57 2.63 -20.99 33.04
C ALA A 57 2.10 -19.82 33.87
N ASN A 58 2.07 -18.63 33.27
CA ASN A 58 1.64 -17.39 33.90
C ASN A 58 0.41 -16.82 33.15
N ILE A 59 -0.70 -16.66 33.87
CA ILE A 59 -1.97 -16.18 33.31
C ILE A 59 -1.87 -14.73 32.80
N VAL A 60 -1.03 -13.92 33.42
CA VAL A 60 -0.82 -12.50 33.01
C VAL A 60 0.02 -12.42 31.74
N ALA A 61 0.95 -13.35 31.53
CA ALA A 61 1.78 -13.39 30.33
C ALA A 61 1.04 -13.93 29.10
N LEU A 62 -0.05 -14.67 29.31
CA LEU A 62 -0.79 -15.33 28.21
C LEU A 62 -1.35 -14.34 27.18
N PRO A 63 -2.08 -13.26 27.55
CA PRO A 63 -2.57 -12.28 26.59
C PRO A 63 -1.42 -11.59 25.82
N ALA A 64 -0.34 -11.23 26.51
CA ALA A 64 0.82 -10.58 25.91
C ALA A 64 1.48 -11.49 24.85
N LEU A 65 1.70 -12.78 25.20
CA LEU A 65 2.24 -13.75 24.26
C LEU A 65 1.31 -14.04 23.09
N TYR A 66 0.00 -13.99 23.30
CA TYR A 66 -0.99 -14.15 22.26
C TYR A 66 -0.92 -12.99 21.24
N ILE A 67 -0.81 -11.76 21.72
CA ILE A 67 -0.62 -10.57 20.88
C ILE A 67 0.71 -10.68 20.12
N ILE A 68 1.81 -10.98 20.82
CA ILE A 68 3.13 -11.12 20.18
C ILE A 68 3.09 -12.19 19.09
N PHE A 69 2.50 -13.35 19.34
CA PHE A 69 2.42 -14.43 18.37
C PHE A 69 1.66 -14.04 17.10
N ASN A 70 0.58 -13.25 17.25
CA ASN A 70 -0.22 -12.82 16.12
C ASN A 70 0.40 -11.67 15.31
N PHE A 71 1.23 -10.82 15.92
CA PHE A 71 1.67 -9.58 15.27
C PHE A 71 3.18 -9.48 15.03
N VAL A 72 4.00 -10.34 15.68
CA VAL A 72 5.46 -10.17 15.65
C VAL A 72 6.05 -10.23 14.25
N PHE A 73 5.61 -11.20 13.44
CA PHE A 73 6.17 -11.38 12.10
C PHE A 73 5.78 -10.24 11.16
N LEU A 74 4.50 -9.89 11.16
CA LEU A 74 4.00 -8.76 10.37
C LEU A 74 4.62 -7.43 10.81
N GLY A 75 4.69 -7.21 12.13
CA GLY A 75 5.29 -5.99 12.67
C GLY A 75 6.78 -5.89 12.36
N MET A 76 7.52 -6.99 12.45
CA MET A 76 8.94 -6.99 12.05
C MET A 76 9.12 -6.74 10.56
N GLU A 77 8.33 -7.39 9.71
CA GLU A 77 8.37 -7.14 8.27
C GLU A 77 8.07 -5.67 7.95
N TYR A 78 7.01 -5.12 8.54
CA TYR A 78 6.64 -3.73 8.34
C TYR A 78 7.77 -2.76 8.73
N VAL A 79 8.40 -2.97 9.90
CA VAL A 79 9.51 -2.12 10.34
C VAL A 79 10.72 -2.26 9.43
N VAL A 80 11.09 -3.48 9.02
CA VAL A 80 12.20 -3.71 8.09
C VAL A 80 11.94 -3.01 6.76
N ARG A 81 10.75 -3.17 6.20
CA ARG A 81 10.36 -2.51 4.95
C ARG A 81 10.38 -0.99 5.07
N MET A 82 9.88 -0.45 6.18
CA MET A 82 9.91 0.98 6.44
C MET A 82 11.35 1.51 6.50
N LEU A 83 12.28 0.75 7.09
CA LEU A 83 13.71 1.10 7.06
C LEU A 83 14.27 1.06 5.63
N TYR A 84 13.88 0.07 4.82
CA TYR A 84 14.28 0.05 3.41
C TYR A 84 13.76 1.27 2.65
N CYS A 85 12.48 1.64 2.82
CA CYS A 85 11.93 2.85 2.19
C CYS A 85 12.63 4.14 2.63
N MET A 86 13.23 4.17 3.82
CA MET A 86 13.94 5.35 4.33
C MET A 86 15.38 5.45 3.86
N PHE A 87 16.06 4.32 3.64
CA PHE A 87 17.50 4.29 3.42
C PHE A 87 17.92 3.74 2.06
N VAL A 88 17.05 3.00 1.37
CA VAL A 88 17.38 2.44 0.05
C VAL A 88 16.79 3.32 -1.04
N PHE A 89 17.66 3.83 -1.91
CA PHE A 89 17.27 4.72 -3.00
C PHE A 89 16.23 4.07 -3.92
N GLY A 90 15.21 4.84 -4.27
CA GLY A 90 14.11 4.38 -5.13
C GLY A 90 13.13 3.41 -4.46
N TYR A 91 13.23 3.15 -3.15
CA TYR A 91 12.36 2.22 -2.43
C TYR A 91 11.32 2.99 -1.59
N ASN A 92 10.35 3.63 -2.23
CA ASN A 92 9.41 4.53 -1.55
C ASN A 92 8.01 3.96 -1.33
N GLU A 93 7.65 2.87 -2.00
CA GLU A 93 6.40 2.15 -1.76
C GLU A 93 6.66 0.73 -1.30
N LEU A 94 5.86 0.31 -0.32
CA LEU A 94 5.89 -1.04 0.19
C LEU A 94 4.98 -1.93 -0.65
N PRO A 95 5.52 -2.95 -1.35
CA PRO A 95 4.67 -3.98 -1.92
C PRO A 95 3.91 -4.70 -0.81
N ASP A 96 2.90 -5.49 -1.16
CA ASP A 96 2.12 -6.28 -0.19
C ASP A 96 3.01 -7.08 0.75
N CYS A 97 2.65 -7.11 2.05
CA CYS A 97 3.41 -7.83 3.06
C CYS A 97 3.47 -9.33 2.75
N ILE A 98 4.68 -9.89 2.64
CA ILE A 98 4.87 -11.31 2.35
C ILE A 98 4.51 -12.17 3.57
N LEU A 99 4.86 -11.71 4.78
CA LEU A 99 4.62 -12.45 6.02
C LEU A 99 3.23 -12.17 6.64
N GLU A 100 2.32 -11.49 5.91
CA GLU A 100 0.95 -11.25 6.38
C GLU A 100 0.25 -12.55 6.78
N PHE A 101 0.53 -13.66 6.06
CA PHE A 101 -0.01 -14.98 6.37
C PHE A 101 0.48 -15.54 7.72
N MET A 102 1.57 -15.04 8.30
CA MET A 102 2.02 -15.41 9.65
C MET A 102 1.24 -14.70 10.75
N SER A 103 0.36 -13.76 10.40
CA SER A 103 -0.54 -13.02 11.29
C SER A 103 -2.00 -13.44 11.02
N PRO A 104 -2.47 -14.56 11.60
CA PRO A 104 -3.79 -15.11 11.30
C PRO A 104 -4.92 -14.10 11.51
N LEU A 105 -4.80 -13.25 12.53
CA LEU A 105 -5.81 -12.23 12.83
C LEU A 105 -5.96 -11.23 11.68
N ILE A 106 -4.86 -10.67 11.20
CA ILE A 106 -4.87 -9.68 10.12
C ILE A 106 -5.28 -10.35 8.81
N TYR A 107 -4.63 -11.46 8.45
CA TYR A 107 -4.88 -12.12 7.17
C TYR A 107 -6.33 -12.60 7.00
N LEU A 108 -6.90 -13.24 8.04
CA LEU A 108 -8.28 -13.70 7.98
C LEU A 108 -9.26 -12.52 7.87
N PHE A 109 -8.96 -11.41 8.54
CA PHE A 109 -9.82 -10.23 8.54
C PHE A 109 -9.73 -9.42 7.23
N THR A 110 -8.53 -9.34 6.61
CA THR A 110 -8.30 -8.49 5.41
C THR A 110 -8.49 -9.24 4.10
N ARG A 111 -8.17 -10.54 4.07
CA ARG A 111 -8.09 -11.31 2.81
C ARG A 111 -9.23 -12.30 2.60
N ILE A 112 -10.00 -12.63 3.65
CA ILE A 112 -11.18 -13.47 3.52
C ILE A 112 -12.41 -12.57 3.47
N GLY A 113 -13.05 -12.55 2.31
CA GLY A 113 -14.24 -11.77 2.06
C GLY A 113 -15.39 -12.65 1.59
N LEU A 114 -16.60 -12.34 2.05
CA LEU A 114 -17.84 -12.91 1.55
C LEU A 114 -18.52 -11.86 0.68
N SER A 115 -18.60 -12.11 -0.62
CA SER A 115 -19.32 -11.27 -1.56
C SER A 115 -20.62 -11.95 -1.96
N ALA A 116 -21.73 -11.21 -1.87
CA ALA A 116 -23.05 -11.68 -2.23
C ALA A 116 -23.66 -10.75 -3.28
N THR A 117 -24.04 -11.32 -4.43
CA THR A 117 -24.88 -10.67 -5.44
C THR A 117 -26.32 -11.17 -5.28
N LYS A 118 -27.28 -10.61 -6.04
CA LYS A 118 -28.68 -11.05 -5.98
C LYS A 118 -28.85 -12.55 -6.24
N THR A 119 -27.95 -13.18 -6.97
CA THR A 119 -28.05 -14.57 -7.47
C THR A 119 -26.88 -15.46 -7.09
N ALA A 120 -25.76 -14.94 -6.58
CA ALA A 120 -24.57 -15.73 -6.27
C ALA A 120 -23.92 -15.29 -4.97
N VAL A 121 -23.31 -16.24 -4.27
CA VAL A 121 -22.50 -16.02 -3.08
C VAL A 121 -21.13 -16.63 -3.32
N THR A 122 -20.10 -15.82 -3.19
CA THR A 122 -18.69 -16.22 -3.38
C THR A 122 -17.88 -15.96 -2.12
N LEU A 123 -17.04 -16.91 -1.75
CA LEU A 123 -16.06 -16.79 -0.67
C LEU A 123 -14.66 -16.64 -1.30
N THR A 124 -14.01 -15.53 -1.04
CA THR A 124 -12.64 -15.30 -1.52
C THR A 124 -11.62 -15.98 -0.61
N ASN A 125 -10.50 -16.46 -1.20
CA ASN A 125 -9.38 -17.07 -0.47
C ASN A 125 -9.72 -18.24 0.46
N TRP A 126 -10.72 -19.05 0.12
CA TRP A 126 -11.12 -20.23 0.90
C TRP A 126 -9.98 -21.24 1.10
N SER A 127 -9.01 -21.32 0.16
CA SER A 127 -7.83 -22.18 0.26
C SER A 127 -6.91 -21.79 1.42
N ALA A 128 -6.77 -20.48 1.69
CA ALA A 128 -6.01 -19.98 2.83
C ALA A 128 -6.70 -20.36 4.16
N LEU A 129 -8.03 -20.27 4.23
CA LEU A 129 -8.79 -20.70 5.40
C LEU A 129 -8.54 -22.19 5.71
N LEU A 130 -8.52 -23.05 4.68
CA LEU A 130 -8.16 -24.46 4.85
C LEU A 130 -6.73 -24.64 5.35
N GLY A 131 -5.77 -23.85 4.85
CA GLY A 131 -4.39 -23.84 5.34
C GLY A 131 -4.31 -23.53 6.84
N TYR A 132 -5.05 -22.53 7.30
CA TYR A 132 -5.11 -22.18 8.73
C TYR A 132 -5.80 -23.27 9.58
N ILE A 133 -6.80 -23.95 9.05
CA ILE A 133 -7.42 -25.10 9.76
C ILE A 133 -6.40 -26.22 9.97
N ILE A 134 -5.62 -26.55 8.93
CA ILE A 134 -4.55 -27.53 9.05
C ILE A 134 -3.53 -27.09 10.11
N ALA A 135 -3.10 -25.84 10.08
CA ALA A 135 -2.22 -25.26 11.09
C ALA A 135 -2.83 -25.32 12.50
N ALA A 136 -4.13 -25.05 12.65
CA ALA A 136 -4.85 -25.13 13.92
C ALA A 136 -4.84 -26.57 14.49
N VAL A 137 -5.04 -27.57 13.64
CA VAL A 137 -4.95 -28.98 14.04
C VAL A 137 -3.52 -29.31 14.52
N VAL A 138 -2.49 -28.88 13.78
CA VAL A 138 -1.08 -29.09 14.17
C VAL A 138 -0.78 -28.41 15.51
N LEU A 139 -1.22 -27.16 15.70
CA LEU A 139 -1.04 -26.43 16.96
C LEU A 139 -1.77 -27.11 18.12
N THR A 140 -2.98 -27.62 17.90
CA THR A 140 -3.73 -28.37 18.92
C THR A 140 -3.01 -29.64 19.33
N VAL A 141 -2.49 -30.42 18.37
CA VAL A 141 -1.68 -31.62 18.65
C VAL A 141 -0.40 -31.22 19.40
N ALA A 142 0.28 -30.16 18.97
CA ALA A 142 1.47 -29.67 19.66
C ALA A 142 1.14 -29.22 21.10
N ALA A 143 0.02 -28.54 21.32
CA ALA A 143 -0.46 -28.16 22.65
C ALA A 143 -0.69 -29.40 23.55
N LEU A 144 -1.32 -30.45 23.02
CA LEU A 144 -1.53 -31.71 23.74
C LEU A 144 -0.20 -32.42 24.09
N LEU A 145 0.76 -32.44 23.19
CA LEU A 145 2.09 -32.99 23.42
C LEU A 145 2.86 -32.21 24.49
N LEU A 146 2.78 -30.86 24.44
CA LEU A 146 3.37 -30.00 25.47
C LEU A 146 2.69 -30.20 26.82
N PHE A 147 1.36 -30.32 26.84
CA PHE A 147 0.60 -30.61 28.08
C PHE A 147 1.11 -31.90 28.76
N ARG A 148 1.32 -32.99 27.98
CA ARG A 148 1.83 -34.26 28.51
C ARG A 148 3.26 -34.16 29.07
N LYS A 149 4.10 -33.26 28.53
CA LYS A 149 5.50 -33.07 28.94
C LYS A 149 5.67 -31.99 30.02
N ARG A 150 4.62 -31.21 30.32
CA ARG A 150 4.68 -30.09 31.26
C ARG A 150 4.88 -30.61 32.70
N ARG A 151 5.86 -30.02 33.39
CA ARG A 151 6.11 -30.30 34.81
C ARG A 151 5.33 -29.28 35.66
N MET A 152 4.75 -29.75 36.79
CA MET A 152 4.00 -28.89 37.73
C MET A 152 4.89 -27.82 38.38
N GLU A 153 6.20 -28.06 38.46
CA GLU A 153 7.19 -27.13 39.02
C GLU A 153 7.35 -25.82 38.25
N SER A 154 6.88 -25.77 36.99
CA SER A 154 6.96 -24.57 36.16
C SER A 154 5.78 -23.61 36.33
N ALA A 155 4.92 -23.85 37.32
CA ALA A 155 3.77 -22.95 37.60
C ALA A 155 4.24 -21.53 37.91
N GLY A 156 3.66 -20.53 37.22
CA GLY A 156 4.03 -19.13 37.35
C GLY A 156 5.22 -18.67 36.48
N ASP A 157 5.88 -19.54 35.73
CA ASP A 157 6.93 -19.16 34.81
C ASP A 157 6.32 -18.49 33.56
N VAL A 158 6.93 -17.39 33.08
CA VAL A 158 6.51 -16.72 31.84
C VAL A 158 6.64 -17.65 30.65
N ILE A 159 7.75 -18.40 30.58
CA ILE A 159 7.98 -19.48 29.61
C ILE A 159 8.23 -20.78 30.35
N ALA A 160 7.29 -21.71 30.24
CA ALA A 160 7.35 -23.03 30.90
C ALA A 160 8.43 -23.92 30.28
N VAL A 161 8.66 -23.82 28.99
CA VAL A 161 9.62 -24.65 28.23
C VAL A 161 10.98 -23.97 28.22
N LYS A 162 11.95 -24.54 28.96
CA LYS A 162 13.30 -23.94 29.14
C LYS A 162 14.05 -23.66 27.84
N SER A 163 13.91 -24.50 26.82
CA SER A 163 14.56 -24.33 25.50
C SER A 163 14.04 -23.14 24.72
N LEU A 164 12.84 -22.64 25.02
CA LEU A 164 12.24 -21.47 24.35
C LEU A 164 12.57 -20.14 25.02
N ARG A 165 13.16 -20.15 26.22
CA ARG A 165 13.53 -18.92 26.94
C ARG A 165 14.51 -18.02 26.18
N PRO A 166 15.58 -18.53 25.52
CA PRO A 166 16.44 -17.71 24.69
C PRO A 166 15.71 -17.09 23.48
N VAL A 167 14.88 -17.88 22.81
CA VAL A 167 14.08 -17.42 21.66
C VAL A 167 13.16 -16.27 22.07
N PHE A 168 12.40 -16.45 23.14
CA PHE A 168 11.54 -15.41 23.69
C PHE A 168 12.33 -14.12 24.01
N LYS A 169 13.48 -14.25 24.69
CA LYS A 169 14.31 -13.12 25.04
C LYS A 169 14.77 -12.33 23.81
N PHE A 170 15.32 -13.01 22.80
CA PHE A 170 15.81 -12.35 21.61
C PHE A 170 14.67 -11.77 20.76
N CYS A 171 13.52 -12.44 20.64
CA CYS A 171 12.36 -11.91 19.95
C CYS A 171 11.84 -10.61 20.60
N VAL A 172 11.66 -10.62 21.94
CA VAL A 172 11.22 -9.42 22.67
C VAL A 172 12.25 -8.29 22.52
N THR A 173 13.54 -8.60 22.57
CA THR A 173 14.59 -7.61 22.40
C THR A 173 14.61 -7.03 21.01
N ALA A 174 14.48 -7.84 19.96
CA ALA A 174 14.43 -7.41 18.58
C ALA A 174 13.20 -6.53 18.31
N CYS A 175 12.03 -6.96 18.77
CA CYS A 175 10.81 -6.13 18.65
C CYS A 175 10.96 -4.78 19.36
N ALA A 176 11.47 -4.76 20.59
CA ALA A 176 11.67 -3.52 21.33
C ALA A 176 12.72 -2.63 20.65
N ALA A 177 13.84 -3.20 20.19
CA ALA A 177 14.86 -2.45 19.46
C ALA A 177 14.29 -1.79 18.20
N LEU A 178 13.59 -2.55 17.36
CA LEU A 178 12.99 -2.04 16.13
C LEU A 178 11.91 -0.99 16.40
N CYS A 179 11.00 -1.24 17.35
CA CYS A 179 9.95 -0.28 17.72
C CYS A 179 10.53 1.04 18.25
N PHE A 180 11.51 0.98 19.17
CA PHE A 180 12.14 2.18 19.70
C PHE A 180 13.03 2.87 18.66
N GLY A 181 13.74 2.09 17.83
CA GLY A 181 14.54 2.63 16.73
C GLY A 181 13.68 3.45 15.78
N LEU A 182 12.57 2.88 15.33
CA LEU A 182 11.62 3.56 14.45
C LEU A 182 10.96 4.77 15.14
N LEU A 183 10.52 4.61 16.39
CA LEU A 183 9.89 5.71 17.15
C LEU A 183 10.84 6.90 17.29
N PHE A 184 12.11 6.67 17.69
CA PHE A 184 13.11 7.71 17.80
C PHE A 184 13.40 8.35 16.45
N PHE A 185 13.50 7.53 15.40
CA PHE A 185 13.70 8.04 14.06
C PHE A 185 12.57 8.97 13.63
N VAL A 186 11.31 8.52 13.69
CA VAL A 186 10.14 9.31 13.25
C VAL A 186 9.99 10.61 14.05
N ILE A 187 10.23 10.59 15.38
CA ILE A 187 10.05 11.78 16.21
C ILE A 187 11.20 12.79 16.02
N ILE A 188 12.42 12.31 15.88
CA ILE A 188 13.62 13.16 15.95
C ILE A 188 14.14 13.51 14.56
N SER A 189 13.95 12.67 13.53
CA SER A 189 14.44 12.93 12.17
C SER A 189 13.85 14.20 11.55
N SER A 190 12.64 14.59 11.95
CA SER A 190 12.03 15.86 11.53
C SER A 190 12.80 17.10 11.98
N LEU A 191 13.69 16.96 12.98
CA LEU A 191 14.54 18.04 13.49
C LEU A 191 15.89 18.14 12.78
N PHE A 192 16.25 17.13 11.97
CA PHE A 192 17.55 17.03 11.31
C PHE A 192 17.36 16.63 9.84
N THR A 193 17.93 17.41 8.94
CA THR A 193 17.87 17.18 7.49
C THR A 193 19.03 16.31 6.98
N SER A 194 20.08 16.11 7.79
CA SER A 194 21.27 15.36 7.40
C SER A 194 21.09 13.84 7.56
N LEU A 195 21.39 13.07 6.51
CA LEU A 195 21.35 11.61 6.50
C LEU A 195 22.22 10.98 7.61
N SER A 196 23.41 11.53 7.85
CA SER A 196 24.31 11.05 8.92
C SER A 196 23.71 11.22 10.32
N MET A 197 22.98 12.30 10.57
CA MET A 197 22.27 12.50 11.84
C MET A 197 21.08 11.57 11.98
N SER A 198 20.35 11.33 10.91
CA SER A 198 19.24 10.37 10.87
C SER A 198 19.71 8.95 11.22
N MET A 199 20.87 8.53 10.72
CA MET A 199 21.48 7.25 11.07
C MET A 199 21.89 7.15 12.54
N LEU A 200 22.45 8.23 13.11
CA LEU A 200 22.81 8.27 14.52
C LEU A 200 21.57 8.15 15.41
N VAL A 201 20.48 8.83 15.06
CA VAL A 201 19.20 8.79 15.78
C VAL A 201 18.62 7.38 15.74
N LEU A 202 18.58 6.74 14.56
CA LEU A 202 18.11 5.36 14.41
C LEU A 202 18.95 4.41 15.26
N SER A 203 20.29 4.49 15.16
CA SER A 203 21.20 3.61 15.92
C SER A 203 21.03 3.79 17.43
N ALA A 204 20.90 5.03 17.90
CA ALA A 204 20.66 5.32 19.31
C ALA A 204 19.30 4.73 19.78
N GLY A 205 18.23 4.88 19.00
CA GLY A 205 16.94 4.31 19.28
C GLY A 205 16.96 2.78 19.33
N LEU A 206 17.64 2.14 18.38
CA LEU A 206 17.85 0.68 18.36
C LEU A 206 18.57 0.18 19.62
N ILE A 207 19.64 0.87 20.05
CA ILE A 207 20.41 0.50 21.25
C ILE A 207 19.57 0.67 22.51
N ILE A 208 18.84 1.79 22.64
CA ILE A 208 17.96 2.07 23.80
C ILE A 208 16.84 1.02 23.85
N GLY A 209 16.19 0.73 22.71
CA GLY A 209 15.16 -0.30 22.62
C GLY A 209 15.69 -1.69 22.93
N ALA A 210 16.88 -2.05 22.43
CA ALA A 210 17.54 -3.30 22.76
C ALA A 210 17.84 -3.40 24.26
N PHE A 211 18.29 -2.32 24.89
CA PHE A 211 18.53 -2.27 26.35
C PHE A 211 17.23 -2.56 27.12
N ILE A 212 16.19 -1.82 26.81
CA ILE A 212 14.88 -1.98 27.47
C ILE A 212 14.34 -3.40 27.25
N GLY A 213 14.26 -3.86 26.01
CA GLY A 213 13.72 -5.18 25.66
C GLY A 213 14.52 -6.34 26.26
N TYR A 214 15.85 -6.25 26.22
CA TYR A 214 16.73 -7.31 26.73
C TYR A 214 16.60 -7.44 28.26
N PHE A 215 16.73 -6.34 28.98
CA PHE A 215 16.66 -6.41 30.44
C PHE A 215 15.25 -6.65 30.96
N ALA A 216 14.20 -6.12 30.30
CA ALA A 216 12.82 -6.44 30.63
C ALA A 216 12.53 -7.93 30.45
N SER A 217 12.96 -8.53 29.33
CA SER A 217 12.79 -9.98 29.10
C SER A 217 13.57 -10.84 30.11
N GLU A 218 14.79 -10.44 30.47
CA GLU A 218 15.56 -11.12 31.53
C GLU A 218 14.90 -11.01 32.91
N MET A 219 14.36 -9.85 33.27
CA MET A 219 13.60 -9.64 34.51
C MET A 219 12.39 -10.55 34.57
N LEU A 220 11.64 -10.63 33.47
CA LEU A 220 10.48 -11.50 33.35
C LEU A 220 10.86 -12.99 33.49
N LEU A 221 11.94 -13.42 32.80
CA LEU A 221 12.38 -14.83 32.83
C LEU A 221 12.97 -15.24 34.16
N LYS A 222 13.72 -14.36 34.85
CA LYS A 222 14.34 -14.61 36.16
C LYS A 222 13.46 -14.26 37.34
N LYS A 223 12.30 -13.61 37.11
CA LYS A 223 11.38 -13.11 38.14
C LYS A 223 12.09 -12.23 39.19
N SER A 224 13.09 -11.47 38.76
CA SER A 224 13.93 -10.65 39.64
C SER A 224 14.38 -9.38 38.89
N PHE A 225 14.44 -8.29 39.61
CA PHE A 225 15.01 -7.03 39.10
C PHE A 225 16.55 -7.04 39.12
N HIS A 226 17.18 -7.99 39.81
CA HIS A 226 18.64 -8.10 39.93
C HIS A 226 19.27 -8.91 38.77
N VAL A 227 19.04 -8.49 37.51
CA VAL A 227 19.46 -9.21 36.31
C VAL A 227 20.75 -8.65 35.69
N PHE A 228 21.19 -7.48 36.11
CA PHE A 228 22.34 -6.79 35.50
C PHE A 228 23.65 -7.57 35.67
N LYS A 229 23.86 -8.22 36.84
CA LYS A 229 25.05 -9.07 37.02
C LYS A 229 24.97 -10.35 36.17
N GLY A 230 25.83 -10.45 35.16
CA GLY A 230 25.97 -11.65 34.32
C GLY A 230 25.19 -11.65 33.01
N SER A 231 24.28 -10.70 32.76
CA SER A 231 23.49 -10.64 31.51
C SER A 231 24.13 -9.74 30.42
N TRP A 232 25.17 -8.98 30.76
CA TRP A 232 25.82 -8.03 29.85
C TRP A 232 26.42 -8.67 28.59
N LYS A 233 26.96 -9.90 28.69
CA LYS A 233 27.53 -10.58 27.51
C LYS A 233 26.50 -10.78 26.41
N GLY A 234 25.30 -11.23 26.75
CA GLY A 234 24.21 -11.42 25.80
C GLY A 234 23.68 -10.08 25.27
N PHE A 235 23.63 -9.05 26.11
CA PHE A 235 23.24 -7.72 25.69
C PHE A 235 24.21 -7.14 24.62
N PHE A 236 25.53 -7.21 24.85
CA PHE A 236 26.50 -6.76 23.86
C PHE A 236 26.41 -7.50 22.53
N ILE A 237 26.16 -8.80 22.55
CA ILE A 237 25.90 -9.57 21.31
C ILE A 237 24.68 -8.99 20.57
N THR A 238 23.61 -8.69 21.29
CA THR A 238 22.39 -8.13 20.70
C THR A 238 22.65 -6.74 20.12
N VAL A 239 23.41 -5.87 20.81
CA VAL A 239 23.79 -4.55 20.32
C VAL A 239 24.61 -4.66 19.02
N ILE A 240 25.57 -5.58 18.96
CA ILE A 240 26.36 -5.81 17.75
C ILE A 240 25.46 -6.26 16.61
N LEU A 241 24.50 -7.17 16.86
CA LEU A 241 23.53 -7.59 15.84
C LEU A 241 22.65 -6.44 15.36
N CYS A 242 22.20 -5.55 16.26
CA CYS A 242 21.42 -4.37 15.88
C CYS A 242 22.24 -3.40 15.02
N ILE A 243 23.52 -3.18 15.35
CA ILE A 243 24.41 -2.32 14.57
C ILE A 243 24.67 -2.93 13.18
N VAL A 244 24.96 -4.22 13.11
CA VAL A 244 25.14 -4.92 11.82
C VAL A 244 23.86 -4.85 10.98
N PHE A 245 22.71 -5.05 11.59
CA PHE A 245 21.40 -4.92 10.91
C PHE A 245 21.20 -3.50 10.36
N ALA A 246 21.42 -2.47 11.19
CA ALA A 246 21.33 -1.07 10.76
C ALA A 246 22.30 -0.76 9.61
N PHE A 247 23.54 -1.27 9.71
CA PHE A 247 24.55 -1.11 8.66
C PHE A 247 24.08 -1.75 7.33
N VAL A 248 23.53 -2.97 7.37
CA VAL A 248 23.02 -3.65 6.17
C VAL A 248 21.86 -2.87 5.54
N CYS A 249 20.94 -2.34 6.36
CA CYS A 249 19.79 -1.56 5.85
C CYS A 249 20.23 -0.25 5.19
N VAL A 250 21.25 0.40 5.75
CA VAL A 250 21.68 1.73 5.31
C VAL A 250 22.61 1.67 4.10
N THR A 251 23.48 0.67 4.03
CA THR A 251 24.51 0.58 2.97
C THR A 251 24.03 -0.08 1.69
N ASP A 252 22.76 -0.51 1.63
CA ASP A 252 22.22 -1.29 0.51
C ASP A 252 23.17 -2.42 0.07
N LEU A 253 23.67 -3.18 1.06
CA LEU A 253 24.70 -4.22 0.86
C LEU A 253 24.30 -5.27 -0.20
N PHE A 254 23.01 -5.44 -0.45
CA PHE A 254 22.46 -6.36 -1.44
C PHE A 254 22.19 -5.69 -2.79
N ASP A 255 22.56 -4.43 -2.95
CA ASP A 255 22.36 -3.63 -4.17
C ASP A 255 20.89 -3.68 -4.68
N LEU A 256 19.96 -3.58 -3.73
CA LEU A 256 18.53 -3.66 -4.02
C LEU A 256 18.05 -2.45 -4.84
N SER A 257 18.72 -1.32 -4.68
CA SER A 257 18.41 -0.09 -5.43
C SER A 257 18.61 -0.25 -6.93
N SER A 258 19.60 -1.05 -7.37
CA SER A 258 19.93 -1.27 -8.78
C SER A 258 19.10 -2.40 -9.42
N GLN A 259 18.43 -3.23 -8.63
CA GLN A 259 17.69 -4.38 -9.15
C GLN A 259 16.42 -3.94 -9.87
N LEU A 260 16.42 -4.05 -11.18
CA LEU A 260 15.26 -3.87 -12.05
C LEU A 260 14.89 -5.21 -12.70
N PRO A 261 13.60 -5.44 -12.98
CA PRO A 261 13.19 -6.65 -13.70
C PRO A 261 13.59 -6.59 -15.18
N ASP A 262 13.73 -7.74 -15.82
CA ASP A 262 13.89 -7.82 -17.26
C ASP A 262 12.59 -7.45 -17.97
N ALA A 263 12.68 -6.76 -19.12
CA ALA A 263 11.50 -6.35 -19.89
C ALA A 263 10.61 -7.52 -20.29
N ASP A 264 11.22 -8.71 -20.52
CA ASP A 264 10.50 -9.92 -20.88
C ASP A 264 9.65 -10.52 -19.75
N ASP A 265 10.01 -10.22 -18.49
CA ASP A 265 9.30 -10.71 -17.30
C ASP A 265 8.16 -9.76 -16.88
N ILE A 266 8.11 -8.54 -17.43
CA ILE A 266 7.09 -7.54 -17.08
C ILE A 266 5.81 -7.85 -17.86
N GLU A 267 4.68 -7.87 -17.16
CA GLU A 267 3.35 -7.93 -17.75
C GLU A 267 2.86 -6.51 -18.07
N MET A 268 2.98 -5.60 -17.11
CA MET A 268 2.62 -4.19 -17.23
C MET A 268 3.33 -3.35 -16.17
N ILE A 269 3.49 -2.06 -16.45
CA ILE A 269 3.96 -1.08 -15.46
C ILE A 269 2.77 -0.20 -15.09
N VAL A 270 2.50 -0.08 -13.80
CA VAL A 270 1.50 0.86 -13.26
C VAL A 270 2.27 2.04 -12.68
N CYS A 271 2.08 3.20 -13.25
CA CYS A 271 2.67 4.44 -12.74
C CYS A 271 1.59 5.26 -12.04
N SER A 272 1.91 5.78 -10.87
CA SER A 272 1.07 6.76 -10.17
C SER A 272 1.86 8.02 -9.87
N ARG A 273 1.20 9.16 -10.01
CA ARG A 273 1.69 10.49 -9.68
C ARG A 273 0.57 11.26 -8.97
N GLU A 274 0.86 12.45 -8.45
CA GLU A 274 -0.12 13.27 -7.72
C GLU A 274 -1.40 13.56 -8.54
N SER A 275 -1.28 13.60 -9.87
CA SER A 275 -2.39 13.91 -10.79
C SER A 275 -3.07 12.70 -11.43
N GLY A 276 -2.92 11.49 -10.84
CA GLY A 276 -3.53 10.26 -11.35
C GLY A 276 -2.56 9.16 -11.71
N GLY A 277 -3.09 7.99 -12.06
CA GLY A 277 -2.32 6.81 -12.48
C GLY A 277 -2.48 6.52 -13.98
N TYR A 278 -1.54 5.74 -14.54
CA TYR A 278 -1.60 5.23 -15.90
C TYR A 278 -0.83 3.91 -15.99
N ASN A 279 -1.16 3.13 -17.02
CA ASN A 279 -0.54 1.85 -17.29
C ASN A 279 0.33 1.93 -18.55
N VAL A 280 1.49 1.27 -18.49
CA VAL A 280 2.39 1.09 -19.63
C VAL A 280 2.39 -0.40 -19.98
N THR A 281 1.82 -0.73 -21.12
CA THR A 281 1.62 -2.14 -21.56
C THR A 281 2.43 -2.49 -22.79
N GLU A 282 2.74 -1.50 -23.64
CA GLU A 282 3.51 -1.73 -24.86
C GLU A 282 4.99 -1.96 -24.54
N ARG A 283 5.56 -2.97 -25.19
CA ARG A 283 6.95 -3.39 -24.95
C ARG A 283 7.97 -2.28 -25.15
N SER A 284 7.80 -1.48 -26.19
CA SER A 284 8.69 -0.33 -26.48
C SER A 284 8.69 0.71 -25.35
N ASP A 285 7.50 0.96 -24.79
CA ASP A 285 7.32 1.93 -23.72
C ASP A 285 7.82 1.36 -22.39
N ILE A 286 7.67 0.03 -22.15
CA ILE A 286 8.24 -0.69 -21.01
C ILE A 286 9.78 -0.59 -21.03
N GLU A 287 10.40 -0.89 -22.18
CA GLU A 287 11.86 -0.78 -22.35
C GLU A 287 12.35 0.65 -22.14
N ALA A 288 11.65 1.64 -22.67
CA ALA A 288 11.97 3.04 -22.48
C ALA A 288 11.84 3.47 -20.99
N MET A 289 10.81 3.00 -20.28
CA MET A 289 10.63 3.27 -18.85
C MET A 289 11.75 2.61 -18.01
N LEU A 290 12.17 1.41 -18.36
CA LEU A 290 13.31 0.75 -17.71
C LEU A 290 14.61 1.53 -17.92
N ASP A 291 14.82 2.09 -19.10
CA ASP A 291 16.01 2.89 -19.40
C ASP A 291 16.00 4.23 -18.63
N VAL A 292 14.82 4.86 -18.46
CA VAL A 292 14.65 6.02 -17.57
C VAL A 292 15.03 5.63 -16.14
N ASN A 293 14.55 4.50 -15.63
CA ASN A 293 14.88 4.05 -14.28
C ASN A 293 16.38 3.75 -14.11
N LYS A 294 17.01 3.12 -15.09
CA LYS A 294 18.47 2.86 -15.08
C LYS A 294 19.25 4.18 -15.03
N ALA A 295 18.82 5.20 -15.80
CA ALA A 295 19.47 6.50 -15.81
C ALA A 295 19.31 7.22 -14.46
N ILE A 296 18.12 7.18 -13.84
CA ILE A 296 17.90 7.74 -12.51
C ILE A 296 18.79 7.05 -11.45
N ILE A 297 18.91 5.72 -11.53
CA ILE A 297 19.78 4.95 -10.62
C ILE A 297 21.26 5.30 -10.84
N ALA A 298 21.67 5.50 -12.08
CA ALA A 298 23.05 5.91 -12.40
C ALA A 298 23.40 7.31 -11.84
N ASP A 299 22.42 8.21 -11.78
CA ASP A 299 22.54 9.56 -11.25
C ASP A 299 22.17 9.65 -9.75
N ARG A 300 22.17 8.53 -9.02
CA ARG A 300 21.74 8.41 -7.62
C ARG A 300 22.27 9.52 -6.72
N ASP A 301 23.56 9.80 -6.78
CA ASP A 301 24.21 10.80 -5.91
C ASP A 301 23.59 12.20 -6.07
N LYS A 302 23.16 12.54 -7.29
CA LYS A 302 22.46 13.80 -7.58
C LYS A 302 21.10 13.83 -6.89
N TYR A 303 20.33 12.75 -6.99
CA TYR A 303 18.99 12.66 -6.42
C TYR A 303 18.98 12.54 -4.89
N GLU A 304 19.99 11.91 -4.28
CA GLU A 304 20.15 11.81 -2.82
C GLU A 304 20.67 13.12 -2.17
N SER A 305 21.36 13.96 -2.94
CA SER A 305 21.88 15.25 -2.43
C SER A 305 20.86 16.38 -2.41
N LEU A 306 19.63 16.14 -2.91
CA LEU A 306 18.59 17.17 -2.99
C LEU A 306 18.09 17.59 -1.61
N ASP A 307 18.15 18.90 -1.37
CA ASP A 307 17.54 19.50 -0.19
C ASP A 307 16.03 19.75 -0.43
N ASN A 308 15.23 19.80 0.63
CA ASN A 308 13.78 20.02 0.54
C ASN A 308 13.37 21.39 -0.04
N THR A 309 14.36 22.26 -0.24
CA THR A 309 14.18 23.60 -0.78
C THR A 309 14.50 23.73 -2.28
N ASP A 310 14.90 22.64 -2.96
CA ASP A 310 15.23 22.70 -4.38
C ASP A 310 13.98 22.96 -5.22
N LEU A 311 14.00 24.09 -5.92
CA LEU A 311 12.88 24.57 -6.75
C LEU A 311 12.70 23.80 -8.07
N ASP A 312 13.69 22.99 -8.45
CA ASP A 312 13.69 22.25 -9.71
C ASP A 312 12.98 20.87 -9.62
N ARG A 313 12.18 20.64 -8.59
CA ARG A 313 11.41 19.42 -8.41
C ARG A 313 10.11 19.47 -9.21
N ILE A 314 9.84 18.40 -9.93
CA ILE A 314 8.59 18.25 -10.70
C ILE A 314 7.50 17.56 -9.89
N GLY A 315 7.89 16.64 -9.02
CA GLY A 315 6.96 15.85 -8.26
C GLY A 315 7.45 14.43 -8.05
N TYR A 316 6.66 13.67 -7.31
CA TYR A 316 6.94 12.28 -7.00
C TYR A 316 6.26 11.36 -8.02
N VAL A 317 7.00 10.36 -8.49
CA VAL A 317 6.49 9.31 -9.37
C VAL A 317 6.72 7.95 -8.73
N SER A 318 5.65 7.17 -8.60
CA SER A 318 5.69 5.77 -8.21
C SER A 318 5.53 4.88 -9.43
N ILE A 319 6.39 3.89 -9.56
CA ILE A 319 6.46 2.95 -10.67
C ILE A 319 6.35 1.54 -10.10
N ARG A 320 5.30 0.81 -10.47
CA ARG A 320 5.04 -0.56 -10.04
C ARG A 320 5.15 -1.49 -11.22
N TYR A 321 6.18 -2.31 -11.24
CA TYR A 321 6.37 -3.37 -12.22
C TYR A 321 5.57 -4.61 -11.81
N LYS A 322 4.48 -4.90 -12.50
CA LYS A 322 3.76 -6.17 -12.36
C LYS A 322 4.42 -7.21 -13.24
N LEU A 323 4.91 -8.28 -12.64
CA LEU A 323 5.58 -9.35 -13.34
C LEU A 323 4.60 -10.46 -13.74
N LYS A 324 4.90 -11.18 -14.79
CA LYS A 324 4.10 -12.32 -15.31
C LYS A 324 3.94 -13.46 -14.29
N ASP A 325 4.82 -13.55 -13.29
CA ASP A 325 4.74 -14.52 -12.18
C ASP A 325 3.89 -14.02 -11.00
N GLY A 326 3.30 -12.83 -11.11
CA GLY A 326 2.45 -12.21 -10.10
C GLY A 326 3.20 -11.40 -9.04
N ARG A 327 4.54 -11.35 -9.07
CA ARG A 327 5.31 -10.46 -8.18
C ARG A 327 5.19 -9.02 -8.63
N VAL A 328 5.28 -8.10 -7.65
CA VAL A 328 5.28 -6.66 -7.89
C VAL A 328 6.57 -6.07 -7.34
N ILE A 329 7.26 -5.28 -8.17
CA ILE A 329 8.45 -4.51 -7.77
C ILE A 329 8.06 -3.04 -7.82
N CYS A 330 8.19 -2.34 -6.68
CA CYS A 330 7.86 -0.92 -6.57
C CYS A 330 9.14 -0.08 -6.57
N ARG A 331 9.10 1.04 -7.30
CA ARG A 331 10.13 2.07 -7.33
C ARG A 331 9.46 3.43 -7.23
N GLY A 332 10.12 4.38 -6.57
CA GLY A 332 9.60 5.73 -6.47
C GLY A 332 10.71 6.76 -6.42
N TYR A 333 10.53 7.82 -7.18
CA TYR A 333 11.54 8.87 -7.34
C TYR A 333 10.90 10.25 -7.31
N THR A 334 11.59 11.20 -6.71
CA THR A 334 11.29 12.62 -6.95
C THR A 334 12.03 13.01 -8.23
N LEU A 335 11.29 13.39 -9.26
CA LEU A 335 11.88 13.81 -10.53
C LEU A 335 12.36 15.24 -10.45
N LEU A 336 13.48 15.51 -11.13
CA LEU A 336 14.05 16.82 -11.34
C LEU A 336 13.82 17.25 -12.79
N ILE A 337 13.86 18.55 -13.06
CA ILE A 337 13.84 19.11 -14.43
C ILE A 337 15.24 18.87 -15.05
N ASP A 338 15.48 17.67 -15.54
CA ASP A 338 16.76 17.27 -16.15
C ASP A 338 16.54 16.37 -17.40
N ASP A 339 17.62 15.77 -17.88
CA ASP A 339 17.53 14.89 -19.06
C ASP A 339 16.76 13.57 -18.76
N ASN A 340 16.78 13.10 -17.51
CA ASN A 340 15.99 11.94 -17.09
C ASN A 340 14.50 12.26 -17.14
N TYR A 341 14.10 13.48 -16.76
CA TYR A 341 12.73 13.94 -16.93
C TYR A 341 12.30 14.03 -18.39
N LYS A 342 13.18 14.53 -19.27
CA LYS A 342 12.88 14.57 -20.71
C LYS A 342 12.65 13.17 -21.28
N ALA A 343 13.47 12.20 -20.83
CA ALA A 343 13.31 10.79 -21.20
C ALA A 343 11.98 10.22 -20.68
N TYR A 344 11.65 10.47 -19.42
CA TYR A 344 10.37 10.10 -18.82
C TYR A 344 9.17 10.73 -19.54
N TYR A 345 9.26 12.03 -19.83
CA TYR A 345 8.23 12.75 -20.57
C TYR A 345 8.01 12.17 -21.98
N LYS A 346 9.08 11.71 -22.63
CA LYS A 346 8.96 11.02 -23.92
C LYS A 346 8.13 9.74 -23.82
N VAL A 347 8.27 8.97 -22.73
CA VAL A 347 7.43 7.78 -22.47
C VAL A 347 5.98 8.21 -22.23
N LEU A 348 5.75 9.25 -21.41
CA LEU A 348 4.42 9.81 -21.18
C LEU A 348 3.75 10.28 -22.46
N SER A 349 4.54 10.78 -23.44
CA SER A 349 4.06 11.28 -24.73
C SER A 349 3.80 10.16 -25.75
N SER A 350 4.02 8.90 -25.37
CA SER A 350 3.63 7.78 -26.20
C SER A 350 2.11 7.72 -26.36
N LYS A 351 1.65 7.48 -27.58
CA LYS A 351 0.21 7.42 -27.90
C LYS A 351 -0.57 6.45 -27.00
N ASN A 352 0.02 5.29 -26.72
CA ASN A 352 -0.63 4.27 -25.90
C ASN A 352 -0.74 4.71 -24.45
N VAL A 353 0.30 5.34 -23.90
CA VAL A 353 0.31 5.87 -22.54
C VAL A 353 -0.68 7.04 -22.40
N ILE A 354 -0.69 7.96 -23.36
CA ILE A 354 -1.67 9.07 -23.37
C ILE A 354 -3.09 8.51 -23.42
N LYS A 355 -3.33 7.51 -24.28
CA LYS A 355 -4.66 6.89 -24.36
C LYS A 355 -5.08 6.29 -23.02
N ASP A 356 -4.17 5.61 -22.33
CA ASP A 356 -4.46 5.03 -21.00
C ASP A 356 -4.74 6.10 -19.94
N ILE A 357 -3.95 7.20 -19.93
CA ILE A 357 -4.17 8.34 -19.02
C ILE A 357 -5.58 8.92 -19.15
N PHE A 358 -6.13 8.95 -20.36
CA PHE A 358 -7.45 9.52 -20.65
C PHE A 358 -8.54 8.45 -20.81
N THR A 359 -8.27 7.20 -20.45
CA THR A 359 -9.27 6.13 -20.42
C THR A 359 -9.66 5.87 -18.97
N PRO A 360 -10.82 6.31 -18.49
CA PRO A 360 -11.26 6.08 -17.12
C PRO A 360 -11.58 4.61 -16.88
N GLU A 361 -11.50 4.17 -15.63
CA GLU A 361 -11.85 2.78 -15.22
C GLU A 361 -13.33 2.50 -15.48
N ILE A 362 -14.18 3.51 -15.27
CA ILE A 362 -15.63 3.42 -15.56
C ILE A 362 -15.84 3.99 -16.97
N PRO A 363 -16.31 3.18 -17.94
CA PRO A 363 -16.45 3.61 -19.32
C PRO A 363 -17.32 4.86 -19.47
N VAL A 364 -16.92 5.82 -20.31
CA VAL A 364 -17.71 7.02 -20.64
C VAL A 364 -18.87 6.61 -21.56
N THR A 365 -20.03 6.39 -21.00
CA THR A 365 -21.28 6.08 -21.71
C THR A 365 -22.39 6.98 -21.20
N VAL A 366 -23.45 7.16 -22.00
CA VAL A 366 -24.58 8.00 -21.60
C VAL A 366 -25.22 7.55 -20.27
N GLN A 367 -25.15 6.24 -19.95
CA GLN A 367 -25.68 5.70 -18.69
C GLN A 367 -24.74 5.93 -17.50
N ASN A 368 -23.43 6.04 -17.73
CA ASN A 368 -22.42 6.15 -16.68
C ASN A 368 -22.02 7.61 -16.40
N VAL A 369 -22.21 8.54 -17.33
CA VAL A 369 -21.90 9.95 -17.09
C VAL A 369 -22.90 10.50 -16.06
N TYR A 370 -22.40 10.83 -14.88
CA TYR A 370 -23.17 11.41 -13.78
C TYR A 370 -23.19 12.93 -13.87
N ASP A 371 -22.05 13.56 -14.11
CA ASP A 371 -21.88 15.00 -14.29
C ASP A 371 -20.81 15.26 -15.34
N ALA A 372 -20.98 16.38 -16.06
CA ALA A 372 -19.99 16.85 -17.01
C ALA A 372 -20.06 18.36 -17.12
N SER A 373 -18.90 19.00 -17.04
CA SER A 373 -18.80 20.47 -17.14
C SER A 373 -17.65 20.89 -18.04
N PHE A 374 -17.87 22.01 -18.74
CA PHE A 374 -16.84 22.73 -19.47
C PHE A 374 -16.53 24.01 -18.73
N GLU A 375 -15.26 24.24 -18.42
CA GLU A 375 -14.81 25.41 -17.68
C GLU A 375 -13.80 26.24 -18.49
N TYR A 376 -13.97 27.53 -18.47
CA TYR A 376 -13.10 28.45 -19.19
C TYR A 376 -13.08 29.84 -18.51
N PRO A 377 -11.96 30.58 -18.60
CA PRO A 377 -11.85 31.90 -17.99
C PRO A 377 -12.70 32.93 -18.71
N SER A 378 -13.37 33.78 -17.94
CA SER A 378 -14.04 34.96 -18.40
C SER A 378 -13.03 36.07 -18.71
N SER A 379 -13.43 37.05 -19.51
CA SER A 379 -12.65 38.30 -19.73
C SER A 379 -12.40 39.11 -18.45
N THR A 380 -13.09 38.79 -17.35
CA THR A 380 -12.92 39.42 -16.02
C THR A 380 -12.04 38.58 -15.07
N GLY A 381 -11.51 37.41 -15.52
CA GLY A 381 -10.70 36.52 -14.72
C GLY A 381 -11.51 35.52 -13.85
N GLU A 382 -12.83 35.55 -13.90
CA GLU A 382 -13.67 34.56 -13.24
C GLU A 382 -13.86 33.33 -14.14
N MET A 383 -13.95 32.13 -13.54
CA MET A 383 -14.24 30.92 -14.30
C MET A 383 -15.71 30.81 -14.62
N ASN A 384 -16.01 30.60 -15.90
CA ASN A 384 -17.35 30.24 -16.36
C ASN A 384 -17.48 28.72 -16.44
N THR A 385 -18.60 28.21 -15.98
CA THR A 385 -18.91 26.77 -16.02
C THR A 385 -20.15 26.54 -16.86
N ILE A 386 -20.07 25.62 -17.81
CA ILE A 386 -21.21 25.19 -18.64
C ILE A 386 -21.41 23.70 -18.40
N SER A 387 -22.58 23.32 -17.90
CA SER A 387 -22.93 21.91 -17.76
C SER A 387 -23.20 21.27 -19.13
N LEU A 388 -22.62 20.10 -19.35
CA LEU A 388 -22.80 19.31 -20.57
C LEU A 388 -23.87 18.23 -20.33
N THR A 389 -24.63 17.89 -21.37
CA THR A 389 -25.47 16.70 -21.29
C THR A 389 -24.63 15.43 -21.40
N PRO A 390 -25.09 14.28 -20.87
CA PRO A 390 -24.38 13.00 -21.02
C PRO A 390 -24.05 12.66 -22.48
N GLU A 391 -24.93 12.98 -23.43
CA GLU A 391 -24.70 12.77 -24.86
C GLU A 391 -23.59 13.66 -25.39
N GLN A 392 -23.54 14.92 -24.96
CA GLN A 392 -22.46 15.83 -25.32
C GLN A 392 -21.14 15.41 -24.73
N ALA A 393 -21.11 14.93 -23.49
CA ALA A 393 -19.91 14.42 -22.83
C ALA A 393 -19.33 13.20 -23.56
N VAL A 394 -20.17 12.24 -23.94
CA VAL A 394 -19.76 11.06 -24.72
C VAL A 394 -19.27 11.47 -26.12
N ASP A 395 -20.00 12.36 -26.81
CA ASP A 395 -19.60 12.84 -28.13
C ASP A 395 -18.24 13.58 -28.09
N PHE A 396 -18.01 14.43 -27.06
CA PHE A 396 -16.71 15.05 -26.85
C PHE A 396 -15.61 14.01 -26.66
N TYR A 397 -15.85 13.04 -25.76
CA TYR A 397 -14.88 12.01 -25.44
C TYR A 397 -14.49 11.18 -26.66
N GLU A 398 -15.49 10.66 -27.40
CA GLU A 398 -15.24 9.75 -28.54
C GLU A 398 -14.80 10.48 -29.82
N ASN A 399 -15.40 11.63 -30.11
CA ASN A 399 -15.26 12.29 -31.41
C ASN A 399 -14.32 13.50 -31.41
N ALA A 400 -13.91 14.01 -30.24
CA ALA A 400 -12.92 15.07 -30.15
C ALA A 400 -11.65 14.61 -29.45
N LEU A 401 -11.73 14.24 -28.17
CA LEU A 401 -10.57 13.86 -27.39
C LEU A 401 -9.82 12.65 -27.96
N MET A 402 -10.53 11.56 -28.23
CA MET A 402 -9.88 10.35 -28.76
C MET A 402 -9.25 10.59 -30.15
N LYS A 403 -9.82 11.46 -30.96
CA LYS A 403 -9.19 11.84 -32.24
C LYS A 403 -7.91 12.66 -32.06
N ASP A 404 -7.92 13.65 -31.13
CA ASP A 404 -6.70 14.41 -30.84
C ASP A 404 -5.60 13.53 -30.25
N ILE A 405 -5.94 12.52 -29.45
CA ILE A 405 -4.99 11.50 -28.97
C ILE A 405 -4.48 10.66 -30.16
N GLU A 406 -5.37 10.23 -31.05
CA GLU A 406 -5.00 9.45 -32.24
C GLU A 406 -4.13 10.22 -33.20
N ASN A 407 -4.33 11.51 -33.35
CA ASN A 407 -3.53 12.39 -34.18
C ASN A 407 -2.22 12.84 -33.51
N GLY A 408 -2.00 12.50 -32.22
CA GLY A 408 -0.83 12.92 -31.43
C GLY A 408 -0.83 14.40 -31.06
N ALA A 409 -1.98 15.06 -31.14
CA ALA A 409 -2.16 16.46 -30.77
C ALA A 409 -2.22 16.62 -29.25
N LYS A 410 -2.86 15.66 -28.53
CA LYS A 410 -2.90 15.64 -27.07
C LYS A 410 -1.57 15.21 -26.51
N LYS A 411 -1.00 16.03 -25.61
CA LYS A 411 0.27 15.74 -24.92
C LYS A 411 0.06 15.77 -23.42
N PRO A 412 0.88 15.05 -22.65
CA PRO A 412 0.87 15.17 -21.19
C PRO A 412 1.36 16.57 -20.81
N ARG A 413 0.76 17.16 -19.78
CA ARG A 413 1.17 18.48 -19.32
C ARG A 413 2.54 18.43 -18.66
N ILE A 414 3.45 19.33 -19.05
CA ILE A 414 4.72 19.56 -18.39
C ILE A 414 4.48 20.65 -17.32
N PRO A 415 4.88 20.46 -16.06
CA PRO A 415 5.08 21.58 -15.15
C PRO A 415 6.11 22.52 -15.81
N GLU A 416 5.82 23.79 -15.88
CA GLU A 416 6.69 24.75 -16.60
C GLU A 416 8.12 24.72 -16.07
N MET A 417 9.08 24.60 -17.01
CA MET A 417 10.53 24.56 -16.73
C MET A 417 11.10 25.90 -16.26
N ASN A 418 10.29 26.90 -16.02
CA ASN A 418 10.75 28.20 -15.56
C ASN A 418 10.74 28.20 -14.03
N GLY A 419 11.90 28.01 -13.40
CA GLY A 419 12.19 27.95 -11.96
C GLY A 419 11.69 29.09 -11.06
N THR A 420 10.58 29.61 -11.38
CA THR A 420 9.68 30.29 -10.47
C THR A 420 8.55 29.31 -10.20
N ALA A 421 8.46 28.86 -8.95
CA ALA A 421 7.18 28.41 -8.42
C ALA A 421 6.25 29.64 -8.53
N ASN A 422 5.90 29.99 -9.75
CA ASN A 422 4.79 30.87 -10.00
C ASN A 422 3.58 30.06 -9.60
N THR A 423 3.06 30.37 -8.43
CA THR A 423 1.67 30.16 -8.07
C THR A 423 0.73 30.86 -9.06
N ASP A 424 1.27 31.59 -9.99
CA ASP A 424 0.67 32.14 -11.20
C ASP A 424 0.89 31.15 -12.37
N LEU A 425 0.36 29.92 -12.28
CA LEU A 425 -0.13 29.24 -13.45
C LEU A 425 -1.09 30.25 -14.12
N PRO A 426 -1.01 30.50 -15.44
CA PRO A 426 -1.95 31.41 -16.06
C PRO A 426 -3.36 30.99 -15.65
N ASP A 427 -4.11 31.88 -15.05
CA ASP A 427 -5.49 31.69 -14.55
C ASP A 427 -6.47 31.25 -15.66
N SER A 428 -5.96 30.90 -16.83
CA SER A 428 -6.70 30.54 -18.03
C SER A 428 -6.61 29.04 -18.33
N TYR A 429 -7.22 28.22 -17.45
CA TYR A 429 -7.42 26.81 -17.78
C TYR A 429 -8.76 26.62 -18.47
N VAL A 430 -8.69 26.11 -19.71
CA VAL A 430 -9.87 25.59 -20.39
C VAL A 430 -9.84 24.07 -20.23
N TYR A 431 -10.84 23.53 -19.57
CA TYR A 431 -10.93 22.07 -19.37
C TYR A 431 -12.37 21.57 -19.39
N ILE A 432 -12.50 20.29 -19.68
CA ILE A 432 -13.74 19.54 -19.47
C ILE A 432 -13.51 18.55 -18.34
N GLU A 433 -14.41 18.55 -17.37
CA GLU A 433 -14.47 17.54 -16.33
C GLU A 433 -15.61 16.59 -16.63
N LEU A 434 -15.32 15.27 -16.57
CA LEU A 434 -16.29 14.21 -16.75
C LEU A 434 -16.28 13.34 -15.50
N VAL A 435 -17.42 13.20 -14.84
CA VAL A 435 -17.61 12.32 -13.69
C VAL A 435 -18.44 11.12 -14.13
N THR A 436 -17.88 9.93 -13.99
CA THR A 436 -18.55 8.68 -14.33
C THR A 436 -18.81 7.84 -13.10
N VAL A 437 -19.96 7.17 -13.07
CA VAL A 437 -20.43 6.30 -11.98
C VAL A 437 -20.94 4.98 -12.60
N PRO A 438 -20.71 3.82 -11.97
CA PRO A 438 -21.25 2.56 -12.47
C PRO A 438 -22.79 2.60 -12.58
N GLU A 439 -23.33 2.00 -13.63
CA GLU A 439 -24.77 1.98 -13.87
C GLU A 439 -25.54 1.45 -12.65
N GLY A 440 -26.48 2.26 -12.15
CA GLY A 440 -27.32 1.93 -10.98
C GLY A 440 -26.66 2.14 -9.61
N SER A 441 -25.47 2.73 -9.55
CA SER A 441 -24.80 3.12 -8.30
C SER A 441 -25.13 4.57 -7.92
N ILE A 442 -24.97 4.89 -6.63
CA ILE A 442 -25.06 6.25 -6.08
C ILE A 442 -23.64 6.78 -5.94
N MET A 443 -23.43 8.08 -6.17
CA MET A 443 -22.11 8.76 -6.19
C MET A 443 -21.26 8.53 -4.91
N ASP A 444 -21.84 8.07 -3.82
CA ASP A 444 -21.16 7.88 -2.52
C ASP A 444 -20.25 6.63 -2.43
N GLU A 445 -20.31 5.70 -3.40
CA GLU A 445 -19.58 4.43 -3.27
C GLU A 445 -18.38 4.29 -4.22
N THR A 446 -18.54 4.63 -5.49
CA THR A 446 -17.47 4.57 -6.50
C THR A 446 -17.73 5.55 -7.64
N TYR A 447 -16.81 6.43 -7.91
CA TYR A 447 -16.87 7.31 -9.07
C TYR A 447 -15.47 7.45 -9.68
N ASP A 448 -15.41 7.82 -10.93
CA ASP A 448 -14.18 8.19 -11.62
C ASP A 448 -14.32 9.61 -12.18
N SER A 449 -13.26 10.40 -12.09
CA SER A 449 -13.25 11.78 -12.59
C SER A 449 -12.11 11.95 -13.58
N LEU A 450 -12.46 12.37 -14.78
CA LEU A 450 -11.53 12.65 -15.86
C LEU A 450 -11.51 14.15 -16.17
N VAL A 451 -10.38 14.80 -15.90
CA VAL A 451 -10.17 16.21 -16.25
C VAL A 451 -9.34 16.30 -17.53
N VAL A 452 -9.92 16.88 -18.55
CA VAL A 452 -9.31 17.05 -19.88
C VAL A 452 -9.02 18.51 -20.13
N ASN A 453 -7.77 18.92 -19.98
CA ASN A 453 -7.34 20.26 -20.39
C ASN A 453 -7.33 20.35 -21.93
N ILE A 454 -7.80 21.44 -22.47
CA ILE A 454 -7.79 21.70 -23.92
C ILE A 454 -6.55 22.55 -24.23
N ASP A 455 -5.55 21.94 -24.83
CA ASP A 455 -4.31 22.59 -25.23
C ASP A 455 -4.45 23.18 -26.63
N PRO A 456 -3.64 24.21 -27.04
CA PRO A 456 -3.72 24.83 -28.37
C PRO A 456 -3.55 23.85 -29.55
N ASP A 457 -2.83 22.74 -29.33
CA ASP A 457 -2.61 21.70 -30.34
C ASP A 457 -3.84 20.79 -30.53
N CYS A 458 -4.81 20.78 -29.60
CA CYS A 458 -5.99 19.91 -29.61
C CYS A 458 -7.08 20.45 -30.58
N THR A 459 -6.84 20.33 -31.88
CA THR A 459 -7.67 20.92 -32.92
C THR A 459 -9.10 20.39 -32.98
N GLU A 460 -9.30 19.09 -32.72
CA GLU A 460 -10.61 18.44 -32.70
C GLU A 460 -11.42 18.89 -31.48
N CYS A 461 -10.78 18.95 -30.28
CA CYS A 461 -11.43 19.47 -29.07
C CYS A 461 -11.85 20.93 -29.24
N ILE A 462 -10.98 21.79 -29.79
CA ILE A 462 -11.29 23.22 -30.06
C ILE A 462 -12.46 23.33 -31.05
N ALA A 463 -12.43 22.54 -32.12
CA ALA A 463 -13.51 22.55 -33.13
C ALA A 463 -14.84 22.08 -32.52
N TRP A 464 -14.81 21.06 -31.64
CA TRP A 464 -16.00 20.57 -30.96
C TRP A 464 -16.62 21.63 -30.03
N VAL A 465 -15.78 22.31 -29.21
CA VAL A 465 -16.23 23.40 -28.33
C VAL A 465 -16.88 24.51 -29.12
N LYS A 466 -16.26 24.92 -30.23
CA LYS A 466 -16.82 25.95 -31.11
C LYS A 466 -18.16 25.54 -31.73
N ALA A 467 -18.29 24.28 -32.15
CA ALA A 467 -19.50 23.77 -32.81
C ALA A 467 -20.64 23.55 -31.83
N ASN A 468 -20.39 23.05 -30.64
CA ASN A 468 -21.43 22.61 -29.69
C ASN A 468 -21.74 23.65 -28.62
N LEU A 469 -20.73 24.44 -28.18
CA LEU A 469 -20.91 25.48 -27.15
C LEU A 469 -20.88 26.89 -27.67
N ASN A 470 -20.60 27.10 -28.97
CA ASN A 470 -20.50 28.39 -29.65
C ASN A 470 -19.46 29.33 -28.99
N ILE A 471 -18.36 28.76 -28.45
CA ILE A 471 -17.25 29.48 -27.84
C ILE A 471 -16.05 29.40 -28.78
N ASP A 472 -15.45 30.54 -29.09
CA ASP A 472 -14.22 30.58 -29.90
C ASP A 472 -13.00 30.70 -28.99
N LEU A 473 -12.34 29.58 -28.76
CA LEU A 473 -11.16 29.46 -27.91
C LEU A 473 -9.92 30.20 -28.46
N ASN A 474 -9.91 30.59 -29.75
CA ASN A 474 -8.81 31.37 -30.31
C ASN A 474 -8.70 32.78 -29.70
N ASN A 475 -9.73 33.25 -28.99
CA ASN A 475 -9.76 34.55 -28.32
C ASN A 475 -9.47 34.42 -26.80
N ILE A 476 -9.14 33.23 -26.31
CA ILE A 476 -8.81 32.94 -24.94
C ILE A 476 -7.34 32.46 -24.94
N ASP A 477 -6.53 32.99 -24.04
CA ASP A 477 -5.14 32.49 -23.86
C ASP A 477 -5.22 31.05 -23.35
N LEU A 478 -4.95 30.05 -24.23
CA LEU A 478 -4.95 28.63 -23.97
C LEU A 478 -3.65 28.17 -23.33
#